data_956e932288873692f2939cf843b8da10
#
_entry.id   956e932288873692f2939cf843b8da10
#
_cell.length_a   1.000
_cell.length_b   1.000
_cell.length_c   1.000
_cell.angle_alpha   90.00
_cell.angle_beta   90.00
_cell.angle_gamma   90.00
#
_symmetry.space_group_name_H-M   'P 1'
#
loop_
_entity.id
_entity.type
_entity.pdbx_description
1 polymer ?
#
loop_
_entity_poly.entity_id
_entity_poly.type
_entity_poly.pdbx_seq_one_letter_code
_entity_poly.pdbx_strand_id
1 'polypeptide(L)'
;MITYANYFFLNIAQVPQLFYIGTDQSIPNYEFHVMVMDVLGKSLEDLFEACGHKFDLKTCLMVATAMVSRIQKCHEEGIIHRDIKPDNFLIGAQEHTKDTLYVIDFGLAKYYKTSDGQHIPYRDGKNLTGTARYASLNTHKGKE
;
A
#
# COMPACT_ATOMS: atom_id res chain seq x y z
N MET A 1 3.19 12.83 -12.04
CA MET A 1 1.78 12.67 -12.40
C MET A 1 1.14 11.89 -11.26
N ILE A 2 0.34 12.55 -10.41
CA ILE A 2 -0.45 11.83 -9.40
C ILE A 2 -1.43 11.00 -10.21
N THR A 3 -1.17 9.72 -10.33
CA THR A 3 -1.99 8.81 -11.12
C THR A 3 -3.34 8.63 -10.44
N TYR A 4 -4.38 8.32 -11.22
CA TYR A 4 -5.76 8.01 -10.79
C TYR A 4 -5.84 6.98 -9.64
N ALA A 5 -4.78 6.23 -9.37
CA ALA A 5 -4.65 5.34 -8.21
C ALA A 5 -4.97 6.04 -6.87
N ASN A 6 -4.78 7.36 -6.77
CA ASN A 6 -5.03 8.11 -5.54
C ASN A 6 -6.54 8.31 -5.25
N TYR A 7 -7.43 8.14 -6.24
CA TYR A 7 -8.88 8.19 -6.03
C TYR A 7 -9.46 6.90 -5.43
N PHE A 8 -8.71 5.80 -5.44
CA PHE A 8 -9.16 4.51 -4.95
C PHE A 8 -9.21 4.39 -3.44
N PHE A 9 -8.55 5.28 -2.73
CA PHE A 9 -8.43 5.23 -1.27
C PHE A 9 -9.73 5.42 -0.52
N LEU A 10 -10.73 6.02 -1.14
CA LEU A 10 -11.94 6.47 -0.45
C LEU A 10 -12.86 5.34 0.05
N ASN A 11 -12.71 4.10 -0.44
CA ASN A 11 -13.60 3.00 -0.10
C ASN A 11 -12.91 1.77 0.51
N ILE A 12 -11.57 1.76 0.61
CA ILE A 12 -10.83 0.63 1.20
C ILE A 12 -10.70 0.84 2.70
N ALA A 13 -11.26 -0.05 3.49
CA ALA A 13 -11.15 0.02 4.94
C ALA A 13 -9.69 -0.12 5.40
N GLN A 14 -9.29 0.69 6.41
CA GLN A 14 -7.93 0.75 6.97
C GLN A 14 -6.85 1.21 5.95
N VAL A 15 -7.24 2.11 5.07
CA VAL A 15 -6.36 3.04 4.38
C VAL A 15 -6.51 4.40 5.08
N PRO A 16 -5.44 5.19 5.25
CA PRO A 16 -5.55 6.50 5.89
C PRO A 16 -6.54 7.39 5.14
N GLN A 17 -7.33 8.17 5.88
CA GLN A 17 -8.26 9.11 5.28
C GLN A 17 -7.49 10.17 4.50
N LEU A 18 -7.92 10.41 3.28
CA LEU A 18 -7.38 11.45 2.42
C LEU A 18 -8.23 12.71 2.57
N PHE A 19 -7.60 13.83 2.94
CA PHE A 19 -8.26 15.11 3.12
C PHE A 19 -8.12 16.03 1.91
N TYR A 20 -6.98 15.93 1.20
CA TYR A 20 -6.70 16.80 0.07
C TYR A 20 -5.71 16.14 -0.89
N ILE A 21 -5.93 16.34 -2.18
CA ILE A 21 -4.96 16.10 -3.26
C ILE A 21 -4.99 17.34 -4.18
N GLY A 22 -3.81 17.84 -4.52
CA GLY A 22 -3.69 18.99 -5.42
C GLY A 22 -2.25 19.29 -5.76
N THR A 23 -2.05 20.49 -6.28
CA THR A 23 -0.74 21.03 -6.59
C THR A 23 -0.48 22.28 -5.75
N ASP A 24 0.75 22.47 -5.34
CA ASP A 24 1.24 23.67 -4.66
C ASP A 24 2.34 24.32 -5.53
N GLN A 25 2.15 25.60 -5.83
CA GLN A 25 3.07 26.45 -6.60
C GLN A 25 3.54 27.64 -5.77
N SER A 26 3.51 27.56 -4.44
CA SER A 26 3.93 28.63 -3.54
C SER A 26 5.42 28.99 -3.68
N ILE A 27 6.23 28.09 -4.22
CA ILE A 27 7.65 28.34 -4.55
C ILE A 27 7.76 28.64 -6.05
N PRO A 28 8.28 29.83 -6.44
CA PRO A 28 8.44 30.19 -7.84
C PRO A 28 9.24 29.15 -8.64
N ASN A 29 8.75 28.80 -9.83
CA ASN A 29 9.32 27.81 -10.75
C ASN A 29 9.28 26.35 -10.26
N TYR A 30 8.58 26.03 -9.18
CA TYR A 30 8.34 24.67 -8.72
C TYR A 30 6.85 24.38 -8.60
N GLU A 31 6.48 23.18 -9.01
CA GLU A 31 5.15 22.63 -8.81
C GLU A 31 5.28 21.33 -8.03
N PHE A 32 4.63 21.28 -6.85
CA PHE A 32 4.62 20.11 -5.99
C PHE A 32 3.24 19.47 -6.03
N HIS A 33 3.19 18.17 -6.20
CA HIS A 33 1.97 17.40 -5.95
C HIS A 33 1.85 17.18 -4.44
N VAL A 34 0.75 17.62 -3.86
CA VAL A 34 0.49 17.59 -2.42
C VAL A 34 -0.64 16.62 -2.12
N MET A 35 -0.43 15.78 -1.12
CA MET A 35 -1.43 14.91 -0.57
C MET A 35 -1.49 15.10 0.94
N VAL A 36 -2.66 15.36 1.49
CA VAL A 36 -2.90 15.52 2.92
C VAL A 36 -3.75 14.34 3.40
N MET A 37 -3.24 13.60 4.37
CA MET A 37 -3.87 12.39 4.89
C MET A 37 -3.72 12.28 6.40
N ASP A 38 -4.38 11.28 7.02
CA ASP A 38 -4.17 10.93 8.42
C ASP A 38 -2.69 10.74 8.75
N VAL A 39 -2.31 11.21 9.93
CA VAL A 39 -1.01 10.85 10.52
C VAL A 39 -1.10 9.45 11.09
N LEU A 40 -0.22 8.57 10.65
CA LEU A 40 -0.08 7.21 11.15
C LEU A 40 1.13 7.06 12.08
N GLY A 41 1.19 5.94 12.77
CA GLY A 41 2.29 5.56 13.65
C GLY A 41 3.45 4.90 12.89
N LYS A 42 4.17 4.03 13.57
CA LYS A 42 5.33 3.32 13.01
C LYS A 42 4.91 2.28 11.97
N SER A 43 5.81 2.06 11.01
CA SER A 43 5.68 0.95 10.07
C SER A 43 5.99 -0.40 10.75
N LEU A 44 5.59 -1.50 10.12
CA LEU A 44 5.99 -2.83 10.58
C LEU A 44 7.51 -3.03 10.50
N GLU A 45 8.20 -2.38 9.54
CA GLU A 45 9.66 -2.42 9.47
C GLU A 45 10.28 -1.71 10.67
N ASP A 46 9.84 -0.48 11.01
CA ASP A 46 10.31 0.24 12.20
C ASP A 46 10.09 -0.56 13.48
N LEU A 47 8.94 -1.23 13.60
CA LEU A 47 8.62 -2.08 14.76
C LEU A 47 9.49 -3.33 14.80
N PHE A 48 9.76 -3.94 13.65
CA PHE A 48 10.63 -5.10 13.54
C PHE A 48 12.05 -4.76 13.94
N GLU A 49 12.59 -3.64 13.46
CA GLU A 49 13.91 -3.14 13.87
C GLU A 49 13.97 -2.86 15.39
N ALA A 50 12.94 -2.17 15.92
CA ALA A 50 12.85 -1.86 17.35
C ALA A 50 12.78 -3.13 18.24
N CYS A 51 12.25 -4.23 17.71
CA CYS A 51 12.20 -5.54 18.37
C CYS A 51 13.45 -6.41 18.13
N GLY A 52 14.56 -5.84 17.60
CA GLY A 52 15.80 -6.56 17.33
C GLY A 52 15.63 -7.56 16.17
N HIS A 53 14.87 -7.23 15.15
CA HIS A 53 14.58 -8.03 13.96
C HIS A 53 13.92 -9.39 14.26
N LYS A 54 13.10 -9.44 15.30
CA LYS A 54 12.38 -10.65 15.67
C LYS A 54 11.06 -10.32 16.34
N PHE A 55 9.96 -10.85 15.80
CA PHE A 55 8.69 -10.91 16.48
C PHE A 55 8.46 -12.29 17.12
N ASP A 56 7.73 -12.33 18.21
CA ASP A 56 7.24 -13.61 18.75
C ASP A 56 6.14 -14.21 17.86
N LEU A 57 5.83 -15.47 18.06
CA LEU A 57 4.83 -16.18 17.24
C LEU A 57 3.47 -15.50 17.28
N LYS A 58 3.03 -15.02 18.45
CA LYS A 58 1.74 -14.33 18.60
C LYS A 58 1.68 -13.08 17.75
N THR A 59 2.71 -12.24 17.85
CA THR A 59 2.84 -11.01 17.06
C THR A 59 2.86 -11.33 15.57
N CYS A 60 3.65 -12.33 15.14
CA CYS A 60 3.68 -12.76 13.74
C CYS A 60 2.29 -13.15 13.22
N LEU A 61 1.53 -13.93 13.99
CA LEU A 61 0.19 -14.37 13.58
C LEU A 61 -0.81 -13.21 13.52
N MET A 62 -0.75 -12.29 14.48
CA MET A 62 -1.61 -11.09 14.48
C MET A 62 -1.31 -10.20 13.27
N VAL A 63 -0.03 -9.91 13.00
CA VAL A 63 0.40 -9.11 11.86
C VAL A 63 0.02 -9.79 10.56
N ALA A 64 0.30 -11.08 10.39
CA ALA A 64 -0.05 -11.83 9.18
C ALA A 64 -1.56 -11.78 8.89
N THR A 65 -2.39 -12.02 9.91
CA THR A 65 -3.85 -11.96 9.77
C THR A 65 -4.31 -10.56 9.34
N ALA A 66 -3.77 -9.52 9.97
CA ALA A 66 -4.09 -8.14 9.61
C ALA A 66 -3.65 -7.81 8.18
N MET A 67 -2.42 -8.11 7.78
CA MET A 67 -1.90 -7.86 6.43
C MET A 67 -2.76 -8.54 5.36
N VAL A 68 -3.05 -9.84 5.53
CA VAL A 68 -3.89 -10.59 4.57
C VAL A 68 -5.26 -9.96 4.45
N SER A 69 -5.89 -9.58 5.58
CA SER A 69 -7.20 -8.92 5.57
C SER A 69 -7.17 -7.58 4.81
N ARG A 70 -6.09 -6.77 4.94
CA ARG A 70 -5.96 -5.49 4.21
C ARG A 70 -5.83 -5.72 2.71
N ILE A 71 -4.97 -6.66 2.31
CA ILE A 71 -4.78 -6.98 0.89
C ILE A 71 -6.04 -7.62 0.29
N GLN A 72 -6.76 -8.45 1.05
CA GLN A 72 -8.06 -8.97 0.61
C GLN A 72 -9.03 -7.83 0.28
N LYS A 73 -9.12 -6.79 1.11
CA LYS A 73 -9.97 -5.62 0.84
C LYS A 73 -9.58 -4.89 -0.45
N CYS A 74 -8.28 -4.73 -0.70
CA CYS A 74 -7.81 -4.17 -1.97
C CYS A 74 -8.26 -5.04 -3.16
N HIS A 75 -8.15 -6.37 -3.04
CA HIS A 75 -8.56 -7.30 -4.09
C HIS A 75 -10.08 -7.33 -4.31
N GLU A 76 -10.88 -7.19 -3.26
CA GLU A 76 -12.34 -7.07 -3.34
C GLU A 76 -12.75 -5.84 -4.18
N GLU A 77 -12.01 -4.73 -4.06
CA GLU A 77 -12.18 -3.51 -4.86
C GLU A 77 -11.54 -3.61 -6.26
N GLY A 78 -11.04 -4.78 -6.65
CA GLY A 78 -10.44 -5.00 -7.98
C GLY A 78 -9.03 -4.45 -8.15
N ILE A 79 -8.32 -4.13 -7.06
CA ILE A 79 -7.00 -3.51 -7.05
C ILE A 79 -5.95 -4.48 -6.55
N ILE A 80 -4.79 -4.52 -7.21
CA ILE A 80 -3.56 -5.13 -6.72
C ILE A 80 -2.56 -4.04 -6.33
N HIS A 81 -1.94 -4.19 -5.16
CA HIS A 81 -1.05 -3.19 -4.56
C HIS A 81 0.29 -3.08 -5.28
N ARG A 82 0.90 -4.20 -5.62
CA ARG A 82 2.18 -4.40 -6.32
C ARG A 82 3.46 -3.97 -5.59
N ASP A 83 3.36 -3.50 -4.34
CA ASP A 83 4.54 -3.25 -3.48
C ASP A 83 4.24 -3.63 -2.02
N ILE A 84 3.87 -4.89 -1.81
CA ILE A 84 3.59 -5.42 -0.47
C ILE A 84 4.91 -5.65 0.24
N LYS A 85 5.15 -4.89 1.32
CA LYS A 85 6.33 -4.96 2.18
C LYS A 85 6.03 -4.38 3.56
N PRO A 86 6.80 -4.71 4.60
CA PRO A 86 6.58 -4.21 5.96
C PRO A 86 6.54 -2.69 6.07
N ASP A 87 7.32 -1.97 5.27
CA ASP A 87 7.36 -0.50 5.23
C ASP A 87 6.00 0.13 4.87
N ASN A 88 5.19 -0.58 4.08
CA ASN A 88 3.89 -0.10 3.58
C ASN A 88 2.71 -0.48 4.48
N PHE A 89 2.98 -1.01 5.68
CA PHE A 89 1.97 -1.29 6.71
C PHE A 89 2.31 -0.55 7.98
N LEU A 90 1.44 0.38 8.41
CA LEU A 90 1.64 1.23 9.56
C LEU A 90 0.54 1.00 10.60
N ILE A 91 0.89 1.09 11.87
CA ILE A 91 -0.11 1.13 12.95
C ILE A 91 -0.74 2.53 13.02
N GLY A 92 -1.93 2.64 13.64
CA GLY A 92 -2.52 3.96 13.90
C GLY A 92 -1.68 4.77 14.89
N ALA A 93 -1.73 6.10 14.75
CA ALA A 93 -0.98 7.02 15.62
C ALA A 93 -1.71 7.35 16.93
N GLN A 94 -3.02 7.13 17.01
CA GLN A 94 -3.84 7.51 18.15
C GLN A 94 -4.18 6.30 19.02
N GLU A 95 -4.47 6.52 20.31
CA GLU A 95 -4.75 5.45 21.28
C GLU A 95 -5.85 4.48 20.81
N HIS A 96 -6.91 5.00 20.19
CA HIS A 96 -8.02 4.17 19.67
C HIS A 96 -7.74 3.49 18.34
N THR A 97 -6.63 3.81 17.68
CA THR A 97 -6.22 3.22 16.37
C THR A 97 -4.90 2.45 16.44
N LYS A 98 -4.18 2.48 17.56
CA LYS A 98 -2.85 1.88 17.71
C LYS A 98 -2.79 0.38 17.38
N ASP A 99 -3.90 -0.33 17.56
CA ASP A 99 -4.01 -1.76 17.26
C ASP A 99 -4.55 -2.03 15.84
N THR A 100 -4.77 -0.96 15.07
CA THR A 100 -5.23 -1.05 13.69
C THR A 100 -4.05 -0.95 12.73
N LEU A 101 -3.92 -1.94 11.84
CA LEU A 101 -2.92 -1.92 10.79
C LEU A 101 -3.51 -1.26 9.53
N TYR A 102 -2.83 -0.26 9.02
CA TYR A 102 -3.16 0.45 7.79
C TYR A 102 -2.22 0.05 6.67
N VAL A 103 -2.71 0.03 5.43
CA VAL A 103 -1.89 -0.11 4.22
C VAL A 103 -1.76 1.25 3.54
N ILE A 104 -0.55 1.58 3.09
CA ILE A 104 -0.22 2.84 2.43
C ILE A 104 0.50 2.61 1.10
N ASP A 105 0.77 3.70 0.37
CA ASP A 105 1.58 3.73 -0.85
C ASP A 105 1.03 2.89 -2.01
N PHE A 106 -0.08 3.35 -2.55
CA PHE A 106 -0.67 2.78 -3.77
C PHE A 106 -0.07 3.36 -5.07
N GLY A 107 1.11 3.99 -5.00
CA GLY A 107 1.78 4.58 -6.16
C GLY A 107 2.03 3.61 -7.32
N LEU A 108 2.16 2.32 -6.99
CA LEU A 108 2.31 1.25 -7.97
C LEU A 108 1.02 0.43 -8.19
N ALA A 109 -0.06 0.73 -7.48
CA ALA A 109 -1.28 -0.05 -7.55
C ALA A 109 -1.91 -0.05 -8.95
N LYS A 110 -2.63 -1.12 -9.25
CA LYS A 110 -3.26 -1.32 -10.56
C LYS A 110 -4.59 -2.04 -10.41
N TYR A 111 -5.57 -1.69 -11.23
CA TYR A 111 -6.75 -2.53 -11.40
C TYR A 111 -6.36 -3.83 -12.10
N TYR A 112 -6.77 -4.94 -11.53
CA TYR A 112 -6.61 -6.26 -12.14
C TYR A 112 -7.93 -6.78 -12.74
N LYS A 113 -9.03 -6.06 -12.51
CA LYS A 113 -10.33 -6.28 -13.15
C LYS A 113 -10.69 -5.09 -14.04
N THR A 114 -11.29 -5.38 -15.15
CA THR A 114 -11.91 -4.41 -16.05
C THR A 114 -13.28 -3.99 -15.52
N SER A 115 -13.90 -2.97 -16.10
CA SER A 115 -15.23 -2.46 -15.69
C SER A 115 -16.35 -3.48 -15.83
N ASP A 116 -16.19 -4.49 -16.68
CA ASP A 116 -17.09 -5.63 -16.85
C ASP A 116 -16.73 -6.83 -15.95
N GLY A 117 -15.79 -6.63 -15.00
CA GLY A 117 -15.41 -7.62 -13.99
C GLY A 117 -14.44 -8.69 -14.46
N GLN A 118 -13.94 -8.63 -15.70
CA GLN A 118 -12.99 -9.60 -16.21
C GLN A 118 -11.57 -9.32 -15.74
N HIS A 119 -10.78 -10.36 -15.55
CA HIS A 119 -9.37 -10.25 -15.21
C HIS A 119 -8.58 -9.65 -16.38
N ILE A 120 -7.60 -8.77 -16.07
CA ILE A 120 -6.67 -8.25 -17.10
C ILE A 120 -5.92 -9.40 -17.78
N PRO A 121 -5.58 -9.26 -19.07
CA PRO A 121 -4.87 -10.32 -19.78
C PRO A 121 -3.45 -10.53 -19.26
N TYR A 122 -3.00 -11.79 -19.31
CA TYR A 122 -1.62 -12.13 -19.03
C TYR A 122 -0.65 -11.39 -19.97
N ARG A 123 0.47 -10.93 -19.42
CA ARG A 123 1.54 -10.25 -20.17
C ARG A 123 2.91 -10.73 -19.74
N ASP A 124 3.83 -10.84 -20.70
CA ASP A 124 5.25 -11.14 -20.49
C ASP A 124 6.14 -9.93 -20.84
N GLY A 125 7.42 -10.02 -20.50
CA GLY A 125 8.42 -9.01 -20.84
C GLY A 125 8.26 -7.69 -20.08
N LYS A 126 7.65 -7.72 -18.88
CA LYS A 126 7.48 -6.54 -18.01
C LYS A 126 8.73 -6.30 -17.18
N ASN A 127 9.02 -5.03 -16.96
CA ASN A 127 10.04 -4.62 -16.00
C ASN A 127 9.59 -4.99 -14.57
N LEU A 128 10.57 -5.24 -13.69
CA LEU A 128 10.32 -5.46 -12.28
C LEU A 128 9.54 -4.28 -11.70
N THR A 129 8.42 -4.58 -11.08
CA THR A 129 7.59 -3.58 -10.38
C THR A 129 7.61 -3.90 -8.89
N GLY A 130 7.68 -2.87 -8.05
CA GLY A 130 7.79 -2.99 -6.59
C GLY A 130 9.21 -3.20 -6.10
N THR A 131 9.34 -3.57 -4.84
CA THR A 131 10.62 -3.76 -4.15
C THR A 131 11.13 -5.18 -4.41
N ALA A 132 12.28 -5.32 -5.06
CA ALA A 132 12.81 -6.61 -5.53
C ALA A 132 12.84 -7.71 -4.46
N ARG A 133 13.26 -7.38 -3.21
CA ARG A 133 13.32 -8.31 -2.07
C ARG A 133 11.98 -8.98 -1.77
N TYR A 134 10.87 -8.28 -2.02
CA TYR A 134 9.51 -8.73 -1.69
C TYR A 134 8.70 -9.13 -2.92
N ALA A 135 9.28 -8.98 -4.12
CA ALA A 135 8.60 -9.31 -5.37
C ALA A 135 8.44 -10.83 -5.55
N SER A 136 7.32 -11.22 -6.17
CA SER A 136 7.06 -12.63 -6.48
C SER A 136 8.03 -13.17 -7.55
N LEU A 137 8.18 -14.48 -7.59
CA LEU A 137 8.96 -15.15 -8.65
C LEU A 137 8.45 -14.78 -10.06
N ASN A 138 7.15 -14.63 -10.24
CA ASN A 138 6.58 -14.22 -11.52
C ASN A 138 6.96 -12.79 -11.90
N THR A 139 6.95 -11.86 -10.94
CA THR A 139 7.40 -10.48 -11.16
C THR A 139 8.88 -10.44 -11.57
N HIS A 140 9.75 -11.23 -10.91
CA HIS A 140 11.15 -11.37 -11.33
C HIS A 140 11.33 -11.94 -12.74
N LYS A 141 10.41 -12.78 -13.19
CA LYS A 141 10.39 -13.33 -14.55
C LYS A 141 9.71 -12.43 -15.59
N GLY A 142 9.33 -11.19 -15.20
CA GLY A 142 8.63 -10.25 -16.08
C GLY A 142 7.20 -10.63 -16.43
N LYS A 143 6.55 -11.43 -15.61
CA LYS A 143 5.15 -11.88 -15.79
C LYS A 143 4.18 -11.00 -15.01
N GLU A 144 3.13 -10.57 -15.69
CA GLU A 144 2.04 -9.78 -15.13
C GLU A 144 0.67 -10.40 -15.51
#